data_bf66d96f889999376c97afe2b2e301ba
#
_entry.id   bf66d96f889999376c97afe2b2e301ba
#
_cell.length_a   1.000
_cell.length_b   1.000
_cell.length_c   1.000
_cell.angle_alpha   90.00
_cell.angle_beta   90.00
_cell.angle_gamma   90.00
#
_symmetry.space_group_name_H-M   'P 1'
#
loop_
_entity.id
_entity.type
_entity.pdbx_description
1 polymer ?
#
loop_
_entity_poly.entity_id
_entity_poly.type
_entity_poly.pdbx_seq_one_letter_code
_entity_poly.pdbx_strand_id
1 'polypeptide(L)' 'MKLRINGEDREVVDNLSLNELVTQLDLTPERIAIELNQNVVRRAQWPATVLRENDRVEIVHFVGGGKAVGSRQ' A
#
# COMPACT_ATOMS: atom_id res chain seq x y z
N MET A 1 0.30 2.18 15.46
CA MET A 1 1.66 1.90 14.98
C MET A 1 2.03 2.86 13.87
N LYS A 2 3.31 3.03 13.64
CA LYS A 2 3.78 3.94 12.62
C LYS A 2 4.17 3.17 11.36
N LEU A 3 3.71 3.67 10.21
CA LEU A 3 4.10 3.17 8.90
C LEU A 3 4.74 4.30 8.12
N ARG A 4 5.53 3.94 7.12
CA ARG A 4 6.06 4.90 6.18
C ARG A 4 5.40 4.63 4.82
N ILE A 5 4.52 5.54 4.41
CA ILE A 5 3.75 5.36 3.18
C ILE A 5 4.21 6.40 2.17
N ASN A 6 4.78 5.92 1.07
CA ASN A 6 5.32 6.78 0.01
C ASN A 6 6.25 7.85 0.58
N GLY A 7 7.09 7.45 1.52
CA GLY A 7 8.08 8.35 2.11
C GLY A 7 7.58 9.21 3.25
N GLU A 8 6.32 9.09 3.64
CA GLU A 8 5.74 9.88 4.72
C GLU A 8 5.33 9.00 5.88
N ASP A 9 5.65 9.44 7.08
CA ASP A 9 5.25 8.72 8.28
C ASP A 9 3.76 8.90 8.54
N ARG A 10 3.08 7.80 8.88
CA ARG A 10 1.66 7.82 9.23
C ARG A 10 1.39 6.93 10.41
N GLU A 11 0.51 7.40 11.29
CA GLU A 11 0.02 6.58 12.40
C GLU A 11 -1.23 5.85 11.97
N VAL A 12 -1.27 4.55 12.23
CA VAL A 12 -2.43 3.70 11.94
C VAL A 12 -2.66 2.76 13.12
N VAL A 13 -3.82 2.12 13.13
CA VAL A 13 -4.12 1.16 14.19
C VAL A 13 -3.21 -0.07 14.04
N ASP A 14 -2.99 -0.76 15.15
CA ASP A 14 -2.20 -1.98 15.15
C ASP A 14 -2.94 -3.10 14.43
N ASN A 15 -2.18 -4.06 13.89
CA ASN A 15 -2.73 -5.24 13.22
C ASN A 15 -3.56 -4.92 11.99
N LEU A 16 -3.25 -3.82 11.32
CA LEU A 16 -3.92 -3.42 10.10
C LEU A 16 -3.39 -4.25 8.94
N SER A 17 -4.29 -4.83 8.14
CA SER A 17 -3.88 -5.51 6.91
C SER A 17 -3.66 -4.52 5.79
N LEU A 18 -2.92 -4.93 4.75
CA LEU A 18 -2.73 -4.09 3.57
C LEU A 18 -4.08 -3.74 2.93
N ASN A 19 -4.99 -4.71 2.88
CA ASN A 19 -6.31 -4.48 2.32
C ASN A 19 -7.07 -3.41 3.10
N GLU A 20 -6.98 -3.46 4.42
CA GLU A 20 -7.63 -2.45 5.26
C GLU A 20 -6.99 -1.09 5.09
N LEU A 21 -5.67 -1.03 4.93
CA LEU A 21 -4.99 0.23 4.68
C LEU A 21 -5.49 0.88 3.40
N VAL A 22 -5.62 0.10 2.33
CA VAL A 22 -6.11 0.59 1.05
C VAL A 22 -7.52 1.18 1.21
N THR A 23 -8.37 0.53 1.99
CA THR A 23 -9.71 1.02 2.27
C THR A 23 -9.66 2.33 3.06
N GLN A 24 -8.82 2.41 4.08
CA GLN A 24 -8.69 3.62 4.88
C GLN A 24 -8.19 4.81 4.08
N LEU A 25 -7.31 4.57 3.12
CA LEU A 25 -6.78 5.63 2.26
C LEU A 25 -7.73 5.97 1.11
N ASP A 26 -8.86 5.27 1.04
CA ASP A 26 -9.88 5.50 0.01
C ASP A 26 -9.31 5.33 -1.40
N LEU A 27 -8.48 4.30 -1.57
CA LEU A 27 -7.87 4.01 -2.85
C LEU A 27 -8.67 2.92 -3.57
N THR A 28 -8.57 2.92 -4.90
CA THR A 28 -9.23 1.91 -5.72
C THR A 28 -8.25 0.76 -5.96
N PRO A 29 -8.51 -0.43 -5.40
CA PRO A 29 -7.54 -1.53 -5.47
C PRO A 29 -7.10 -1.89 -6.88
N GLU A 30 -8.02 -1.80 -7.84
CA GLU A 30 -7.74 -2.19 -9.23
C GLU A 30 -6.82 -1.20 -9.94
N ARG A 31 -6.56 -0.04 -9.34
CA ARG A 31 -5.79 1.02 -9.98
C ARG A 31 -4.42 1.23 -9.38
N ILE A 32 -4.04 0.38 -8.44
CA ILE A 32 -2.78 0.55 -7.72
C ILE A 32 -1.99 -0.75 -7.65
N ALA A 33 -0.68 -0.59 -7.49
CA ALA A 33 0.21 -1.67 -7.11
C ALA A 33 0.88 -1.28 -5.81
N ILE A 34 1.22 -2.26 -4.98
CA ILE A 34 1.79 -2.01 -3.67
C ILE A 34 3.08 -2.80 -3.50
N GLU A 35 4.11 -2.11 -3.01
CA GLU A 35 5.33 -2.75 -2.53
C GLU A 35 5.37 -2.60 -1.01
N LEU A 36 5.69 -3.68 -0.35
CA LEU A 36 5.90 -3.69 1.10
C LEU A 36 7.34 -4.04 1.35
N ASN A 37 8.08 -3.11 1.95
CA ASN A 37 9.51 -3.29 2.21
C ASN A 37 10.25 -3.74 0.94
N GLN A 38 9.94 -3.06 -0.18
CA GLN A 38 10.55 -3.26 -1.48
C GLN A 38 10.12 -4.54 -2.21
N ASN A 39 9.14 -5.26 -1.68
CA ASN A 39 8.62 -6.45 -2.33
C ASN A 39 7.20 -6.22 -2.80
N VAL A 40 6.91 -6.54 -4.06
CA VAL A 40 5.56 -6.41 -4.59
C VAL A 40 4.65 -7.42 -3.90
N VAL A 41 3.50 -6.94 -3.44
CA VAL A 41 2.49 -7.79 -2.82
C VAL A 41 1.28 -7.83 -3.74
N ARG A 42 0.93 -9.03 -4.19
CA ARG A 42 -0.22 -9.21 -5.06
C ARG A 42 -1.50 -8.86 -4.34
N ARG A 43 -2.45 -8.31 -5.06
CA ARG A 43 -3.74 -7.89 -4.47
C ARG A 43 -4.42 -9.03 -3.72
N ALA A 44 -4.34 -10.25 -4.26
CA ALA A 44 -4.96 -11.41 -3.62
C ALA A 44 -4.36 -11.68 -2.24
N GLN A 45 -3.16 -11.21 -1.97
CA GLN A 45 -2.48 -11.42 -0.69
C GLN A 45 -2.71 -10.29 0.30
N TRP A 46 -3.30 -9.17 -0.13
CA TRP A 46 -3.44 -8.01 0.75
C TRP A 46 -4.22 -8.33 2.04
N PRO A 47 -5.34 -9.07 1.98
CA PRO A 47 -6.07 -9.35 3.22
C PRO A 47 -5.28 -10.18 4.23
N ALA A 48 -4.34 -10.99 3.75
CA ALA A 48 -3.52 -11.83 4.61
C ALA A 48 -2.20 -11.17 5.03
N THR A 49 -1.92 -9.95 4.53
CA THR A 49 -0.67 -9.26 4.81
C THR A 49 -0.91 -8.25 5.92
N VAL A 50 -0.51 -8.62 7.14
CA VAL A 50 -0.66 -7.75 8.31
C VAL A 50 0.58 -6.86 8.43
N LEU A 51 0.34 -5.57 8.55
CA LEU A 51 1.41 -4.58 8.63
C LEU A 51 1.98 -4.52 10.03
N ARG A 52 3.24 -4.10 10.12
CA ARG A 52 3.97 -4.02 11.38
C ARG A 52 4.58 -2.64 11.53
N GLU A 53 5.00 -2.37 12.75
CA GLU A 53 5.67 -1.10 13.08
C GLU A 53 6.83 -0.85 12.13
N ASN A 54 6.90 0.35 11.58
CA ASN A 54 7.97 0.82 10.71
C ASN A 54 8.00 0.15 9.32
N ASP A 55 6.95 -0.56 8.93
CA ASP A 55 6.87 -1.08 7.57
C ASP A 55 6.85 0.07 6.57
N ARG A 56 7.47 -0.16 5.43
CA ARG A 56 7.48 0.78 4.30
C ARG A 56 6.52 0.30 3.24
N VAL A 57 5.56 1.13 2.92
CA VAL A 57 4.54 0.84 1.92
C VAL A 57 4.72 1.84 0.78
N GLU A 58 4.88 1.33 -0.44
CA GLU A 58 4.96 2.16 -1.64
C GLU A 58 3.75 1.87 -2.50
N ILE A 59 3.01 2.91 -2.83
CA ILE A 59 1.79 2.78 -3.62
C ILE A 59 1.98 3.48 -4.94
N VAL A 60 1.78 2.74 -6.03
CA VAL A 60 1.94 3.26 -7.38
C VAL A 60 0.58 3.19 -8.07
N HIS A 61 0.17 4.27 -8.69
CA HIS A 61 -1.09 4.33 -9.42
C HIS A 61 -0.88 3.98 -10.89
N PHE A 62 -1.86 3.27 -11.46
CA PHE A 62 -1.87 3.00 -12.88
C PHE A 62 -2.59 4.14 -13.63
N VAL A 63 -2.19 4.33 -14.88
CA VAL A 63 -2.80 5.33 -15.75
C VAL A 63 -3.28 4.60 -17.00
N GLY A 64 -4.53 4.80 -17.37
CA GLY A 64 -5.13 4.24 -18.58
C GLY A 64 -4.44 2.95 -19.03
N GLY A 65 -5.03 2.03 -19.67
CA GLY A 65 -4.39 0.84 -20.15
C GLY A 65 -3.64 0.00 -19.10
N GLY A 66 -3.72 0.36 -17.84
CA GLY A 66 -3.10 -0.42 -16.78
C GLY A 66 -1.61 -0.21 -16.55
N LYS A 67 -1.01 0.76 -17.19
CA LYS A 67 0.41 1.04 -17.01
C LYS A 67 0.63 1.83 -15.72
N ALA A 68 1.68 1.47 -14.99
CA ALA A 68 2.05 2.23 -13.81
C ALA A 68 2.63 3.57 -14.22
N VAL A 69 2.27 4.62 -13.48
CA VAL A 69 2.90 5.93 -13.63
C VAL A 69 4.24 5.86 -12.92
N GLY A 70 5.26 6.43 -13.47
CA GLY A 70 6.58 6.37 -12.86
C GLY A 70 6.72 7.12 -11.56
N SER A 71 5.70 7.83 -11.10
CA SER A 71 5.77 8.60 -9.86
C SER A 71 5.05 7.90 -8.73
N ARG A 72 5.57 8.05 -7.53
CA ARG A 72 4.96 7.49 -6.33
C ARG A 72 4.33 8.61 -5.53
N GLN A 73 3.29 8.24 -4.83
CA GLN A 73 2.57 9.21 -4.00
C GLN A 73 3.31 9.50 -2.71
#